data_91756a8f7b74a1106fa58ade05625c89
#
_entry.id   91756a8f7b74a1106fa58ade05625c89
#
_cell.length_a   1.000
_cell.length_b   1.000
_cell.length_c   1.000
_cell.angle_alpha   90.00
_cell.angle_beta   90.00
_cell.angle_gamma   90.00
#
_symmetry.space_group_name_H-M   'P 1'
#
loop_
_entity.id
_entity.type
_entity.pdbx_description
1 polymer ?
#
loop_
_entity_poly.entity_id
_entity_poly.type
_entity_poly.pdbx_seq_one_letter_code
_entity_poly.pdbx_strand_id
1 'polypeptide(L)'
;LEGNLHFVFTPDFNLPEEVKRYESFMDEVCELVAGKLAGSLKAEHGTGRNMAPFVEKEWGREAYALMKKIKQLFDPEELLNPGVILNDNPRVHLENLKPLPEADPIIDKCIECGFCEVHCPSRDLSLSPRQRITAWRELKQLERNGNDDERAKKMALAYQYSGIETCATDGLCATSCPVGIDTGKLIKKLRMEGQSPWSRRQANWIADHLGGASKIARTGLAVAQLSRNILGIRTTTHLAKAAHGLSGGRIPRWSTDLPGAAPDLPPLQELPHPNSELLEVVYFPSCINRTFGPSPNPHDRPVPDVVLSVLRKSGCSISYPPKLNHLCCGMAFDSKGFKETGKRKLKELEEALEKATRSGEVPVLCDTSPCTHRMISELPAHLHVYDPVGFIYHFLLERLELQPLEETVLLHPVCSVKKLGLETQLLEIGRRCANKAVIPDDSGCCGFAGDRGITFPELNASALKGLREKVPEDCRKGYSSSRMCEVGLNRHSGITYQSIFSLLDAASR
;
A
#
# COMPACT_ATOMS: atom_id res chain seq x y z
N LEU A 1 -4.74 -24.79 14.07
CA LEU A 1 -4.77 -24.80 15.50
C LEU A 1 -5.46 -26.11 15.91
N GLU A 2 -5.23 -26.65 17.08
CA GLU A 2 -5.80 -27.91 17.57
C GLU A 2 -5.56 -29.15 16.67
N GLY A 3 -4.47 -29.15 15.89
CA GLY A 3 -4.13 -30.27 15.00
C GLY A 3 -4.82 -30.26 13.64
N ASN A 4 -5.62 -29.25 13.33
CA ASN A 4 -6.24 -29.10 12.01
C ASN A 4 -5.21 -28.66 10.96
N LEU A 5 -5.28 -29.25 9.77
CA LEU A 5 -4.47 -28.87 8.64
C LEU A 5 -5.33 -28.05 7.66
N HIS A 6 -4.84 -26.85 7.35
CA HIS A 6 -5.43 -25.99 6.32
C HIS A 6 -4.46 -25.89 5.15
N PHE A 7 -4.95 -26.12 3.97
CA PHE A 7 -4.19 -25.95 2.74
C PHE A 7 -5.06 -25.32 1.66
N VAL A 8 -4.42 -24.67 0.73
CA VAL A 8 -5.06 -23.99 -0.39
C VAL A 8 -4.55 -24.58 -1.68
N PHE A 9 -5.45 -24.94 -2.57
CA PHE A 9 -5.16 -25.37 -3.93
C PHE A 9 -6.04 -24.58 -4.92
N THR A 10 -5.57 -24.42 -6.13
CA THR A 10 -6.15 -23.51 -7.12
C THR A 10 -6.41 -24.19 -8.46
N PRO A 11 -7.33 -25.17 -8.54
CA PRO A 11 -7.70 -25.79 -9.79
C PRO A 11 -8.49 -24.81 -10.68
N ASP A 12 -8.34 -24.93 -11.97
CA ASP A 12 -9.21 -24.25 -12.93
C ASP A 12 -10.42 -25.12 -13.26
N PHE A 13 -11.51 -24.92 -12.55
CA PHE A 13 -12.74 -25.67 -12.72
C PHE A 13 -13.47 -25.44 -14.09
N ASN A 14 -12.96 -24.58 -14.95
CA ASN A 14 -13.44 -24.47 -16.31
C ASN A 14 -12.87 -25.58 -17.21
N LEU A 15 -11.82 -26.26 -16.78
CA LEU A 15 -11.14 -27.32 -17.53
C LEU A 15 -11.56 -28.70 -17.01
N PRO A 16 -12.13 -29.59 -17.86
CA PRO A 16 -12.58 -30.92 -17.45
C PRO A 16 -11.47 -31.79 -16.83
N GLU A 17 -10.23 -31.64 -17.28
CA GLU A 17 -9.07 -32.34 -16.73
C GLU A 17 -8.75 -31.88 -15.30
N GLU A 18 -8.91 -30.62 -14.96
CA GLU A 18 -8.71 -30.11 -13.60
C GLU A 18 -9.84 -30.54 -12.67
N VAL A 19 -11.08 -30.66 -13.16
CA VAL A 19 -12.19 -31.25 -12.40
C VAL A 19 -11.92 -32.71 -12.08
N LYS A 20 -11.40 -33.50 -13.04
CA LYS A 20 -11.03 -34.90 -12.83
C LYS A 20 -9.84 -35.02 -11.85
N ARG A 21 -8.87 -34.13 -11.95
CA ARG A 21 -7.74 -34.06 -11.02
C ARG A 21 -8.22 -33.75 -9.61
N TYR A 22 -9.17 -32.82 -9.46
CA TYR A 22 -9.81 -32.49 -8.18
C TYR A 22 -10.57 -33.70 -7.61
N GLU A 23 -11.32 -34.44 -8.43
CA GLU A 23 -11.98 -35.68 -8.03
C GLU A 23 -10.99 -36.69 -7.43
N SER A 24 -9.92 -37.02 -8.16
CA SER A 24 -8.88 -37.96 -7.68
C SER A 24 -8.20 -37.45 -6.40
N PHE A 25 -7.91 -36.16 -6.32
CA PHE A 25 -7.31 -35.55 -5.14
C PHE A 25 -8.22 -35.68 -3.91
N MET A 26 -9.51 -35.41 -4.04
CA MET A 26 -10.47 -35.54 -2.95
C MET A 26 -10.61 -36.99 -2.48
N ASP A 27 -10.65 -37.94 -3.39
CA ASP A 27 -10.70 -39.37 -3.08
C ASP A 27 -9.45 -39.83 -2.31
N GLU A 28 -8.25 -39.43 -2.75
CA GLU A 28 -6.98 -39.76 -2.12
C GLU A 28 -6.86 -39.11 -0.72
N VAL A 29 -7.24 -37.87 -0.56
CA VAL A 29 -7.24 -37.15 0.74
C VAL A 29 -8.21 -37.83 1.70
N CYS A 30 -9.43 -38.13 1.26
CA CYS A 30 -10.43 -38.76 2.09
C CYS A 30 -10.01 -40.21 2.51
N GLU A 31 -9.37 -40.96 1.60
CA GLU A 31 -8.80 -42.28 1.92
C GLU A 31 -7.66 -42.18 2.92
N LEU A 32 -6.76 -41.21 2.75
CA LEU A 32 -5.65 -40.98 3.65
C LEU A 32 -6.14 -40.59 5.05
N VAL A 33 -7.01 -39.59 5.14
CA VAL A 33 -7.43 -38.99 6.41
C VAL A 33 -8.37 -39.92 7.16
N ALA A 34 -9.50 -40.30 6.56
CA ALA A 34 -10.53 -41.12 7.23
C ALA A 34 -10.14 -42.62 7.25
N GLY A 35 -9.59 -43.13 6.12
CA GLY A 35 -9.26 -44.54 6.01
C GLY A 35 -7.99 -44.98 6.74
N LYS A 36 -6.85 -44.30 6.45
CA LYS A 36 -5.55 -44.71 7.00
C LYS A 36 -5.21 -44.12 8.35
N LEU A 37 -5.58 -42.84 8.56
CA LEU A 37 -5.20 -42.05 9.75
C LEU A 37 -6.31 -41.99 10.80
N ALA A 38 -7.51 -42.50 10.53
CA ALA A 38 -8.70 -42.39 11.38
C ALA A 38 -8.97 -40.91 11.82
N GLY A 39 -8.69 -39.94 10.94
CA GLY A 39 -8.88 -38.53 11.16
C GLY A 39 -10.25 -38.05 10.71
N SER A 40 -10.59 -36.80 11.04
CA SER A 40 -11.84 -36.15 10.64
C SER A 40 -11.68 -35.34 9.36
N LEU A 41 -12.60 -35.52 8.41
CA LEU A 41 -12.62 -34.82 7.13
C LEU A 41 -13.22 -33.40 7.26
N LYS A 42 -13.94 -33.11 8.31
CA LYS A 42 -14.62 -31.82 8.51
C LYS A 42 -13.77 -30.78 9.23
N ALA A 43 -12.71 -31.22 9.94
CA ALA A 43 -11.91 -30.36 10.81
C ALA A 43 -12.82 -29.45 11.68
N GLU A 44 -12.63 -28.12 11.60
CA GLU A 44 -13.41 -27.13 12.35
C GLU A 44 -14.61 -26.54 11.56
N HIS A 45 -14.70 -26.79 10.26
CA HIS A 45 -15.66 -26.13 9.38
C HIS A 45 -17.01 -26.83 9.26
N GLY A 46 -17.15 -28.01 9.85
CA GLY A 46 -18.31 -28.86 9.61
C GLY A 46 -18.28 -29.49 8.22
N THR A 47 -19.20 -30.42 7.95
CA THR A 47 -19.11 -31.29 6.77
C THR A 47 -19.45 -30.53 5.50
N GLY A 48 -20.30 -29.72 5.33
CA GLY A 48 -20.63 -29.04 4.10
C GLY A 48 -20.95 -29.97 2.92
N ARG A 49 -21.41 -29.40 1.81
CA ARG A 49 -21.82 -30.15 0.63
C ARG A 49 -20.68 -30.89 -0.06
N ASN A 50 -19.48 -30.33 -0.06
CA ASN A 50 -18.31 -30.94 -0.72
C ASN A 50 -17.84 -32.23 -0.02
N MET A 51 -18.07 -32.35 1.28
CA MET A 51 -17.70 -33.52 2.05
C MET A 51 -18.84 -34.54 2.19
N ALA A 52 -20.06 -34.22 1.77
CA ALA A 52 -21.23 -35.10 1.90
C ALA A 52 -21.00 -36.49 1.33
N PRO A 53 -20.35 -36.69 0.16
CA PRO A 53 -20.06 -38.03 -0.37
C PRO A 53 -19.17 -38.92 0.51
N PHE A 54 -18.40 -38.29 1.40
CA PHE A 54 -17.39 -38.97 2.21
C PHE A 54 -17.81 -39.17 3.67
N VAL A 55 -19.02 -38.74 4.07
CA VAL A 55 -19.51 -38.84 5.45
C VAL A 55 -19.67 -40.27 5.88
N GLU A 56 -20.25 -41.16 5.04
CA GLU A 56 -20.38 -42.57 5.33
C GLU A 56 -19.01 -43.26 5.51
N LYS A 57 -18.00 -42.85 4.76
CA LYS A 57 -16.62 -43.34 4.85
C LYS A 57 -15.97 -42.98 6.19
N GLU A 58 -16.17 -41.78 6.67
CA GLU A 58 -15.64 -41.32 7.98
C GLU A 58 -16.37 -41.94 9.15
N TRP A 59 -17.70 -42.02 9.11
CA TRP A 59 -18.52 -42.41 10.27
C TRP A 59 -19.00 -43.86 10.26
N GLY A 60 -18.90 -44.53 9.13
CA GLY A 60 -19.41 -45.87 8.93
C GLY A 60 -20.91 -45.98 8.66
N ARG A 61 -21.34 -47.09 8.13
CA ARG A 61 -22.74 -47.30 7.66
C ARG A 61 -23.79 -47.14 8.75
N GLU A 62 -23.50 -47.68 9.97
CA GLU A 62 -24.47 -47.63 11.06
C GLU A 62 -24.73 -46.22 11.54
N ALA A 63 -23.68 -45.42 11.77
CA ALA A 63 -23.81 -44.02 12.17
C ALA A 63 -24.46 -43.19 11.07
N TYR A 64 -24.10 -43.38 9.79
CA TYR A 64 -24.69 -42.71 8.68
C TYR A 64 -26.20 -43.01 8.52
N ALA A 65 -26.60 -44.27 8.72
CA ALA A 65 -28.02 -44.67 8.71
C ALA A 65 -28.79 -44.05 9.89
N LEU A 66 -28.15 -43.89 11.06
CA LEU A 66 -28.75 -43.19 12.19
C LEU A 66 -28.92 -41.71 11.89
N MET A 67 -27.93 -41.05 11.27
CA MET A 67 -28.04 -39.64 10.83
C MET A 67 -29.22 -39.43 9.87
N LYS A 68 -29.41 -40.35 8.89
CA LYS A 68 -30.58 -40.33 7.99
C LYS A 68 -31.91 -40.44 8.74
N LYS A 69 -32.00 -41.34 9.74
CA LYS A 69 -33.21 -41.47 10.55
C LYS A 69 -33.50 -40.23 11.38
N ILE A 70 -32.49 -39.62 11.99
CA ILE A 70 -32.61 -38.38 12.72
C ILE A 70 -33.11 -37.24 11.79
N LYS A 71 -32.47 -37.12 10.63
CA LYS A 71 -32.88 -36.12 9.62
C LYS A 71 -34.37 -36.29 9.23
N GLN A 72 -34.78 -37.51 8.91
CA GLN A 72 -36.13 -37.80 8.50
C GLN A 72 -37.16 -37.54 9.61
N LEU A 73 -36.76 -37.77 10.89
CA LEU A 73 -37.65 -37.50 12.05
C LEU A 73 -37.90 -35.99 12.25
N PHE A 74 -36.84 -35.16 12.11
CA PHE A 74 -36.96 -33.72 12.38
C PHE A 74 -37.27 -32.86 11.15
N ASP A 75 -37.00 -33.39 9.95
CA ASP A 75 -37.17 -32.69 8.67
C ASP A 75 -37.65 -33.66 7.59
N PRO A 76 -38.87 -34.20 7.72
CA PRO A 76 -39.39 -35.20 6.79
C PRO A 76 -39.56 -34.70 5.37
N GLU A 77 -39.72 -33.37 5.18
CA GLU A 77 -39.86 -32.72 3.86
C GLU A 77 -38.50 -32.25 3.29
N GLU A 78 -37.41 -32.52 3.98
CA GLU A 78 -36.03 -32.15 3.56
C GLU A 78 -35.86 -30.66 3.23
N LEU A 79 -36.50 -29.77 3.99
CA LEU A 79 -36.47 -28.33 3.80
C LEU A 79 -35.17 -27.68 4.35
N LEU A 80 -34.56 -28.28 5.38
CA LEU A 80 -33.41 -27.71 6.09
C LEU A 80 -32.09 -28.23 5.51
N ASN A 81 -31.32 -27.36 4.90
CA ASN A 81 -29.99 -27.67 4.32
C ASN A 81 -29.95 -28.97 3.50
N PRO A 82 -30.75 -29.14 2.48
CA PRO A 82 -30.83 -30.38 1.73
C PRO A 82 -29.46 -30.71 1.09
N GLY A 83 -29.03 -31.97 1.24
CA GLY A 83 -27.82 -32.50 0.64
C GLY A 83 -26.48 -31.99 1.22
N VAL A 84 -26.49 -31.38 2.41
CA VAL A 84 -25.27 -30.79 3.02
C VAL A 84 -24.42 -31.84 3.74
N ILE A 85 -25.01 -32.71 4.55
CA ILE A 85 -24.31 -33.82 5.23
C ILE A 85 -24.75 -35.14 4.62
N LEU A 86 -26.06 -35.29 4.43
CA LEU A 86 -26.69 -36.46 3.87
C LEU A 86 -26.98 -36.20 2.40
N ASN A 87 -26.34 -36.95 1.52
CA ASN A 87 -26.51 -36.82 0.07
C ASN A 87 -26.30 -38.15 -0.62
N ASP A 88 -27.27 -38.56 -1.42
CA ASP A 88 -27.17 -39.81 -2.14
C ASP A 88 -26.40 -39.71 -3.47
N ASN A 89 -26.03 -38.46 -3.85
CA ASN A 89 -25.19 -38.25 -5.05
C ASN A 89 -23.70 -38.30 -4.67
N PRO A 90 -22.97 -39.35 -5.06
CA PRO A 90 -21.55 -39.49 -4.73
C PRO A 90 -20.65 -38.46 -5.42
N ARG A 91 -21.18 -37.73 -6.40
CA ARG A 91 -20.44 -36.76 -7.20
C ARG A 91 -20.87 -35.31 -6.93
N VAL A 92 -21.68 -35.07 -5.90
CA VAL A 92 -22.22 -33.72 -5.60
C VAL A 92 -21.13 -32.67 -5.43
N HIS A 93 -19.94 -33.06 -4.96
CA HIS A 93 -18.78 -32.20 -4.79
C HIS A 93 -18.14 -31.74 -6.12
N LEU A 94 -18.48 -32.40 -7.23
CA LEU A 94 -18.02 -32.06 -8.59
C LEU A 94 -19.04 -31.26 -9.38
N GLU A 95 -20.24 -31.04 -8.81
CA GLU A 95 -21.33 -30.35 -9.48
C GLU A 95 -21.45 -28.91 -9.04
N ASN A 96 -21.87 -28.05 -9.95
CA ASN A 96 -22.05 -26.62 -9.70
C ASN A 96 -20.80 -25.97 -9.07
N LEU A 97 -19.64 -26.39 -9.52
CA LEU A 97 -18.38 -25.76 -9.14
C LEU A 97 -18.37 -24.29 -9.57
N LYS A 98 -17.86 -23.42 -8.70
CA LYS A 98 -17.81 -21.99 -9.00
C LYS A 98 -16.82 -21.72 -10.12
N PRO A 99 -17.25 -21.19 -11.27
CA PRO A 99 -16.31 -20.81 -12.30
C PRO A 99 -15.49 -19.60 -11.85
N LEU A 100 -14.21 -19.61 -12.18
CA LEU A 100 -13.31 -18.48 -11.99
C LEU A 100 -12.83 -18.03 -13.38
N PRO A 101 -13.65 -17.25 -14.13
CA PRO A 101 -13.31 -16.90 -15.51
C PRO A 101 -12.02 -16.08 -15.55
N GLU A 102 -11.15 -16.42 -16.48
CA GLU A 102 -9.95 -15.64 -16.75
C GLU A 102 -10.31 -14.20 -17.14
N ALA A 103 -9.56 -13.26 -16.64
CA ALA A 103 -9.75 -11.85 -16.92
C ALA A 103 -8.45 -11.10 -17.19
N ASP A 104 -7.39 -11.45 -16.47
CA ASP A 104 -6.04 -10.88 -16.63
C ASP A 104 -5.03 -11.78 -15.91
N PRO A 105 -3.89 -12.16 -16.54
CA PRO A 105 -2.87 -13.02 -15.92
C PRO A 105 -2.35 -12.55 -14.57
N ILE A 106 -2.46 -11.24 -14.26
CA ILE A 106 -2.05 -10.67 -12.97
C ILE A 106 -2.93 -11.22 -11.83
N ILE A 107 -4.19 -11.52 -12.10
CA ILE A 107 -5.20 -11.85 -11.08
C ILE A 107 -5.84 -13.23 -11.24
N ASP A 108 -5.61 -13.94 -12.34
CA ASP A 108 -6.34 -15.16 -12.65
C ASP A 108 -6.13 -16.29 -11.66
N LYS A 109 -4.98 -16.26 -10.92
CA LYS A 109 -4.74 -17.19 -9.80
C LYS A 109 -5.58 -16.90 -8.55
N CYS A 110 -6.42 -15.86 -8.53
CA CYS A 110 -7.22 -15.50 -7.36
C CYS A 110 -8.29 -16.55 -7.08
N ILE A 111 -8.27 -17.09 -5.87
CA ILE A 111 -9.25 -18.05 -5.34
C ILE A 111 -10.36 -17.40 -4.51
N GLU A 112 -10.39 -16.08 -4.45
CA GLU A 112 -11.39 -15.26 -3.76
C GLU A 112 -11.50 -15.53 -2.24
N CYS A 113 -10.40 -15.94 -1.58
CA CYS A 113 -10.38 -16.26 -0.15
C CYS A 113 -10.59 -15.06 0.81
N GLY A 114 -10.32 -13.82 0.36
CA GLY A 114 -10.59 -12.62 1.15
C GLY A 114 -9.45 -12.13 2.06
N PHE A 115 -8.35 -12.88 2.27
CA PHE A 115 -7.27 -12.48 3.18
C PHE A 115 -6.64 -11.11 2.89
N CYS A 116 -6.74 -10.66 1.65
CA CYS A 116 -6.26 -9.33 1.23
C CYS A 116 -7.14 -8.16 1.67
N GLU A 117 -8.39 -8.39 2.11
CA GLU A 117 -9.36 -7.34 2.36
C GLU A 117 -9.02 -6.50 3.57
N VAL A 118 -8.49 -7.11 4.63
CA VAL A 118 -8.16 -6.43 5.90
C VAL A 118 -7.14 -5.31 5.74
N HIS A 119 -6.27 -5.40 4.73
CA HIS A 119 -5.21 -4.42 4.47
C HIS A 119 -5.63 -3.30 3.51
N CYS A 120 -6.83 -3.40 2.92
CA CYS A 120 -7.24 -2.46 1.89
C CYS A 120 -7.85 -1.17 2.49
N PRO A 121 -7.28 0.01 2.17
CA PRO A 121 -7.81 1.27 2.69
C PRO A 121 -9.18 1.65 2.15
N SER A 122 -9.65 1.01 1.07
CA SER A 122 -10.96 1.27 0.46
C SER A 122 -12.01 0.22 0.80
N ARG A 123 -11.73 -0.75 1.66
CA ARG A 123 -12.65 -1.86 1.98
C ARG A 123 -14.02 -1.39 2.49
N ASP A 124 -14.03 -0.31 3.25
CA ASP A 124 -15.26 0.25 3.84
C ASP A 124 -15.81 1.45 3.04
N LEU A 125 -15.18 1.79 1.91
CA LEU A 125 -15.57 2.91 1.04
C LEU A 125 -16.18 2.43 -0.28
N SER A 126 -15.52 1.46 -0.92
CA SER A 126 -15.84 1.02 -2.28
C SER A 126 -15.58 -0.49 -2.43
N LEU A 127 -14.64 -0.88 -3.27
CA LEU A 127 -14.28 -2.29 -3.47
C LEU A 127 -12.98 -2.65 -2.74
N SER A 128 -12.97 -3.82 -2.10
CA SER A 128 -11.76 -4.49 -1.61
C SER A 128 -10.99 -5.13 -2.77
N PRO A 129 -9.75 -5.64 -2.56
CA PRO A 129 -8.98 -6.28 -3.62
C PRO A 129 -9.71 -7.48 -4.23
N ARG A 130 -10.30 -8.36 -3.40
CA ARG A 130 -11.10 -9.50 -3.88
C ARG A 130 -12.30 -9.03 -4.70
N GLN A 131 -13.07 -8.07 -4.18
CA GLN A 131 -14.23 -7.53 -4.88
C GLN A 131 -13.86 -6.87 -6.21
N ARG A 132 -12.70 -6.19 -6.30
CA ARG A 132 -12.19 -5.66 -7.57
C ARG A 132 -11.93 -6.77 -8.58
N ILE A 133 -11.33 -7.87 -8.15
CA ILE A 133 -11.03 -9.01 -9.02
C ILE A 133 -12.34 -9.64 -9.51
N THR A 134 -13.27 -9.92 -8.59
CA THR A 134 -14.56 -10.51 -8.93
C THR A 134 -15.35 -9.62 -9.90
N ALA A 135 -15.43 -8.32 -9.62
CA ALA A 135 -16.11 -7.38 -10.50
C ALA A 135 -15.42 -7.25 -11.88
N TRP A 136 -14.09 -7.30 -11.92
CA TRP A 136 -13.35 -7.27 -13.18
C TRP A 136 -13.57 -8.55 -14.00
N ARG A 137 -13.59 -9.72 -13.37
CA ARG A 137 -13.93 -10.99 -14.02
C ARG A 137 -15.32 -10.95 -14.65
N GLU A 138 -16.31 -10.50 -13.89
CA GLU A 138 -17.68 -10.35 -14.40
C GLU A 138 -17.75 -9.40 -15.59
N LEU A 139 -17.09 -8.24 -15.48
CA LEU A 139 -17.05 -7.28 -16.59
C LEU A 139 -16.45 -7.90 -17.86
N LYS A 140 -15.33 -8.61 -17.73
CA LYS A 140 -14.68 -9.29 -18.86
C LYS A 140 -15.54 -10.41 -19.44
N GLN A 141 -16.30 -11.11 -18.62
CA GLN A 141 -17.22 -12.15 -19.08
C GLN A 141 -18.40 -11.54 -19.84
N LEU A 142 -18.98 -10.44 -19.35
CA LEU A 142 -20.04 -9.71 -20.06
C LEU A 142 -19.56 -9.20 -21.42
N GLU A 143 -18.36 -8.63 -21.49
CA GLU A 143 -17.75 -8.17 -22.75
C GLU A 143 -17.54 -9.31 -23.75
N ARG A 144 -17.12 -10.51 -23.30
CA ARG A 144 -16.92 -11.68 -24.19
C ARG A 144 -18.22 -12.28 -24.71
N ASN A 145 -19.21 -12.33 -23.82
CA ASN A 145 -20.49 -12.98 -24.16
C ASN A 145 -21.37 -12.11 -25.06
N GLY A 146 -21.22 -10.80 -25.04
CA GLY A 146 -21.97 -9.84 -25.84
C GLY A 146 -23.48 -9.83 -25.60
N ASN A 147 -23.96 -10.46 -24.52
CA ASN A 147 -25.39 -10.68 -24.29
C ASN A 147 -26.08 -9.56 -23.53
N ASP A 148 -25.32 -8.63 -22.88
CA ASP A 148 -25.84 -7.55 -22.06
C ASP A 148 -24.92 -6.33 -22.08
N ASP A 149 -24.88 -5.63 -23.21
CA ASP A 149 -24.06 -4.45 -23.41
C ASP A 149 -24.40 -3.30 -22.45
N GLU A 150 -25.66 -3.18 -22.03
CA GLU A 150 -26.09 -2.11 -21.13
C GLU A 150 -25.55 -2.36 -19.72
N ARG A 151 -25.63 -3.58 -19.25
CA ARG A 151 -25.07 -3.99 -17.95
C ARG A 151 -23.55 -3.83 -17.93
N ALA A 152 -22.87 -4.27 -18.99
CA ALA A 152 -21.43 -4.11 -19.12
C ALA A 152 -21.00 -2.64 -19.07
N LYS A 153 -21.69 -1.74 -19.77
CA LYS A 153 -21.42 -0.29 -19.75
C LYS A 153 -21.66 0.33 -18.38
N LYS A 154 -22.78 0.02 -17.71
CA LYS A 154 -23.08 0.49 -16.36
C LYS A 154 -22.02 0.01 -15.37
N MET A 155 -21.63 -1.25 -15.45
CA MET A 155 -20.64 -1.84 -14.59
C MET A 155 -19.24 -1.24 -14.81
N ALA A 156 -18.83 -1.02 -16.05
CA ALA A 156 -17.57 -0.35 -16.40
C ALA A 156 -17.51 1.08 -15.84
N LEU A 157 -18.61 1.82 -15.96
CA LEU A 157 -18.71 3.19 -15.40
C LEU A 157 -18.59 3.19 -13.88
N ALA A 158 -19.28 2.29 -13.19
CA ALA A 158 -19.20 2.15 -11.73
C ALA A 158 -17.81 1.66 -11.29
N TYR A 159 -17.17 0.78 -12.05
CA TYR A 159 -15.85 0.26 -11.79
C TYR A 159 -14.76 1.33 -11.93
N GLN A 160 -14.96 2.35 -12.75
CA GLN A 160 -14.02 3.47 -12.89
C GLN A 160 -13.74 4.11 -11.53
N TYR A 161 -14.76 4.47 -10.77
CA TYR A 161 -14.57 5.03 -9.42
C TYR A 161 -14.21 3.93 -8.42
N SER A 162 -15.08 2.93 -8.26
CA SER A 162 -15.00 1.97 -7.16
C SER A 162 -13.84 0.99 -7.30
N GLY A 163 -13.48 0.63 -8.53
CA GLY A 163 -12.39 -0.30 -8.83
C GLY A 163 -11.06 0.41 -9.03
N ILE A 164 -11.02 1.42 -9.91
CA ILE A 164 -9.77 2.02 -10.40
C ILE A 164 -9.35 3.21 -9.56
N GLU A 165 -10.23 4.21 -9.34
CA GLU A 165 -9.83 5.47 -8.70
C GLU A 165 -9.60 5.31 -7.20
N THR A 166 -10.39 4.54 -6.48
CA THR A 166 -10.26 4.33 -5.05
C THR A 166 -9.20 3.29 -4.65
N CYS A 167 -8.46 2.71 -5.60
CA CYS A 167 -7.31 1.87 -5.26
C CYS A 167 -6.08 2.72 -4.93
N ALA A 168 -5.52 2.55 -3.73
CA ALA A 168 -4.29 3.22 -3.31
C ALA A 168 -3.03 2.72 -4.05
N THR A 169 -3.09 1.55 -4.69
CA THR A 169 -1.94 0.86 -5.31
C THR A 169 -0.73 0.71 -4.37
N ASP A 170 -0.98 0.57 -3.07
CA ASP A 170 0.03 0.40 -2.04
C ASP A 170 0.69 -0.98 -2.04
N GLY A 171 -0.02 -1.99 -2.57
CA GLY A 171 0.45 -3.37 -2.70
C GLY A 171 0.39 -4.19 -1.39
N LEU A 172 -0.19 -3.67 -0.31
CA LEU A 172 -0.35 -4.43 0.94
C LEU A 172 -1.27 -5.65 0.78
N CYS A 173 -2.17 -5.62 -0.20
CA CYS A 173 -3.02 -6.77 -0.50
C CYS A 173 -2.22 -8.03 -0.89
N ALA A 174 -0.99 -7.88 -1.40
CA ALA A 174 -0.13 -9.00 -1.75
C ALA A 174 0.54 -9.64 -0.52
N THR A 175 0.71 -8.91 0.58
CA THR A 175 1.44 -9.42 1.77
C THR A 175 0.72 -10.56 2.47
N SER A 176 -0.62 -10.60 2.38
CA SER A 176 -1.45 -11.66 2.94
C SER A 176 -2.09 -12.56 1.88
N CYS A 177 -1.75 -12.37 0.61
CA CYS A 177 -2.30 -13.17 -0.47
C CYS A 177 -1.52 -14.50 -0.59
N PRO A 178 -2.17 -15.66 -0.42
CA PRO A 178 -1.47 -16.95 -0.49
C PRO A 178 -0.90 -17.26 -1.88
N VAL A 179 -1.40 -16.59 -2.91
CA VAL A 179 -0.92 -16.73 -4.31
C VAL A 179 -0.19 -15.47 -4.82
N GLY A 180 0.15 -14.54 -3.91
CA GLY A 180 1.02 -13.39 -4.17
C GLY A 180 0.44 -12.30 -5.09
N ILE A 181 -0.89 -12.16 -5.17
CA ILE A 181 -1.53 -11.18 -6.07
C ILE A 181 -1.48 -9.77 -5.50
N ASP A 182 -0.80 -8.88 -6.22
CA ASP A 182 -0.90 -7.43 -6.03
C ASP A 182 -1.96 -6.86 -6.98
N THR A 183 -3.17 -6.63 -6.48
CA THR A 183 -4.26 -6.04 -7.26
C THR A 183 -3.90 -4.63 -7.75
N GLY A 184 -3.02 -3.90 -7.06
CA GLY A 184 -2.52 -2.61 -7.51
C GLY A 184 -1.79 -2.65 -8.85
N LYS A 185 -1.17 -3.78 -9.22
CA LYS A 185 -0.55 -3.96 -10.55
C LYS A 185 -1.60 -3.98 -11.65
N LEU A 186 -2.72 -4.68 -11.45
CA LEU A 186 -3.86 -4.63 -12.38
C LEU A 186 -4.37 -3.20 -12.52
N ILE A 187 -4.61 -2.51 -11.41
CA ILE A 187 -5.13 -1.14 -11.44
C ILE A 187 -4.19 -0.16 -12.16
N LYS A 188 -2.88 -0.29 -11.98
CA LYS A 188 -1.89 0.50 -12.75
C LYS A 188 -1.97 0.21 -14.26
N LYS A 189 -2.16 -1.06 -14.64
CA LYS A 189 -2.38 -1.46 -16.03
C LYS A 189 -3.65 -0.82 -16.61
N LEU A 190 -4.77 -0.89 -15.89
CA LEU A 190 -6.03 -0.28 -16.33
C LEU A 190 -5.94 1.24 -16.42
N ARG A 191 -5.24 1.89 -15.48
CA ARG A 191 -4.95 3.33 -15.57
C ARG A 191 -4.12 3.67 -16.81
N MET A 192 -3.15 2.82 -17.17
CA MET A 192 -2.32 3.02 -18.36
C MET A 192 -3.13 2.88 -19.65
N GLU A 193 -4.04 1.90 -19.73
CA GLU A 193 -4.95 1.70 -20.85
C GLU A 193 -5.91 2.86 -21.04
N GLY A 194 -6.40 3.44 -19.94
CA GLY A 194 -7.27 4.62 -19.94
C GLY A 194 -6.60 5.96 -20.26
N GLN A 195 -5.26 6.02 -20.43
CA GLN A 195 -4.55 7.28 -20.71
C GLN A 195 -4.68 7.72 -22.16
N SER A 196 -5.16 8.95 -22.36
CA SER A 196 -5.24 9.55 -23.69
C SER A 196 -3.83 9.91 -24.23
N PRO A 197 -3.68 10.02 -25.57
CA PRO A 197 -2.41 10.50 -26.16
C PRO A 197 -2.00 11.88 -25.64
N TRP A 198 -2.96 12.74 -25.35
CA TRP A 198 -2.72 14.07 -24.83
C TRP A 198 -2.19 14.04 -23.38
N SER A 199 -2.81 13.23 -22.49
CA SER A 199 -2.34 13.09 -21.12
C SER A 199 -0.92 12.47 -21.05
N ARG A 200 -0.60 11.56 -21.97
CA ARG A 200 0.77 11.00 -22.11
C ARG A 200 1.77 12.08 -22.52
N ARG A 201 1.41 12.96 -23.48
CA ARG A 201 2.26 14.08 -23.87
C ARG A 201 2.50 15.05 -22.72
N GLN A 202 1.47 15.38 -21.95
CA GLN A 202 1.59 16.21 -20.75
C GLN A 202 2.49 15.57 -19.68
N ALA A 203 2.32 14.28 -19.40
CA ALA A 203 3.15 13.58 -18.44
C ALA A 203 4.63 13.59 -18.85
N ASN A 204 4.93 13.38 -20.13
CA ASN A 204 6.28 13.47 -20.67
C ASN A 204 6.83 14.90 -20.56
N TRP A 205 6.05 15.90 -20.92
CA TRP A 205 6.49 17.30 -20.79
C TRP A 205 6.83 17.68 -19.35
N ILE A 206 5.99 17.27 -18.38
CA ILE A 206 6.25 17.47 -16.94
C ILE A 206 7.53 16.76 -16.52
N ALA A 207 7.76 15.54 -16.99
CA ALA A 207 8.95 14.76 -16.68
C ALA A 207 10.22 15.42 -17.24
N ASP A 208 10.17 15.95 -18.45
CA ASP A 208 11.28 16.65 -19.10
C ASP A 208 11.60 17.99 -18.41
N HIS A 209 10.57 18.64 -17.85
CA HIS A 209 10.69 19.96 -17.19
C HIS A 209 10.42 19.89 -15.68
N LEU A 210 10.82 18.77 -15.02
CA LEU A 210 10.49 18.48 -13.63
C LEU A 210 10.90 19.62 -12.67
N GLY A 211 12.07 20.19 -12.84
CA GLY A 211 12.55 21.32 -12.03
C GLY A 211 11.64 22.55 -12.16
N GLY A 212 11.22 22.87 -13.38
CA GLY A 212 10.26 23.96 -13.65
C GLY A 212 8.86 23.67 -13.08
N ALA A 213 8.37 22.44 -13.27
CA ALA A 213 7.09 22.01 -12.72
C ALA A 213 7.08 22.08 -11.17
N SER A 214 8.18 21.67 -10.52
CA SER A 214 8.32 21.79 -9.08
C SER A 214 8.35 23.27 -8.62
N LYS A 215 9.03 24.15 -9.35
CA LYS A 215 9.00 25.59 -9.05
C LYS A 215 7.58 26.18 -9.16
N ILE A 216 6.84 25.83 -10.21
CA ILE A 216 5.43 26.26 -10.37
C ILE A 216 4.59 25.76 -9.21
N ALA A 217 4.73 24.49 -8.82
CA ALA A 217 3.99 23.92 -7.68
C ALA A 217 4.34 24.67 -6.37
N ARG A 218 5.63 24.92 -6.10
CA ARG A 218 6.10 25.70 -4.94
C ARG A 218 5.52 27.12 -4.93
N THR A 219 5.54 27.81 -6.07
CA THR A 219 4.95 29.16 -6.19
C THR A 219 3.46 29.12 -5.90
N GLY A 220 2.71 28.15 -6.43
CA GLY A 220 1.30 27.95 -6.13
C GLY A 220 1.02 27.73 -4.64
N LEU A 221 1.84 26.90 -3.97
CA LEU A 221 1.74 26.67 -2.53
C LEU A 221 2.07 27.93 -1.72
N ALA A 222 3.09 28.69 -2.10
CA ALA A 222 3.45 29.97 -1.46
C ALA A 222 2.32 31.00 -1.60
N VAL A 223 1.72 31.13 -2.78
CA VAL A 223 0.56 32.00 -3.01
C VAL A 223 -0.64 31.58 -2.17
N ALA A 224 -0.93 30.29 -2.09
CA ALA A 224 -2.01 29.77 -1.24
C ALA A 224 -1.75 30.06 0.24
N GLN A 225 -0.52 29.90 0.70
CA GLN A 225 -0.12 30.22 2.08
C GLN A 225 -0.23 31.72 2.37
N LEU A 226 0.22 32.58 1.47
CA LEU A 226 0.09 34.02 1.60
C LEU A 226 -1.39 34.45 1.61
N SER A 227 -2.19 33.90 0.71
CA SER A 227 -3.64 34.12 0.66
C SER A 227 -4.31 33.73 1.97
N ARG A 228 -3.94 32.57 2.54
CA ARG A 228 -4.43 32.13 3.84
C ARG A 228 -4.10 33.12 4.95
N ASN A 229 -2.87 33.63 4.97
CA ASN A 229 -2.41 34.55 6.02
C ASN A 229 -3.08 35.91 5.92
N ILE A 230 -3.39 36.41 4.71
CA ILE A 230 -3.97 37.72 4.47
C ILE A 230 -5.51 37.67 4.45
N LEU A 231 -6.10 36.75 3.70
CA LEU A 231 -7.55 36.69 3.43
C LEU A 231 -8.27 35.67 4.33
N GLY A 232 -7.52 34.87 5.09
CA GLY A 232 -8.06 33.81 5.94
C GLY A 232 -8.41 32.52 5.18
N ILE A 233 -8.68 31.48 5.97
CA ILE A 233 -8.89 30.10 5.48
C ILE A 233 -10.10 29.99 4.56
N ARG A 234 -11.24 30.59 4.94
CA ARG A 234 -12.50 30.47 4.17
C ARG A 234 -12.38 31.04 2.77
N THR A 235 -11.86 32.26 2.66
CA THR A 235 -11.66 32.95 1.38
C THR A 235 -10.69 32.20 0.48
N THR A 236 -9.55 31.76 1.02
CA THR A 236 -8.56 30.97 0.27
C THR A 236 -9.17 29.66 -0.26
N THR A 237 -9.98 28.97 0.54
CA THR A 237 -10.67 27.74 0.11
C THR A 237 -11.65 28.01 -1.04
N HIS A 238 -12.41 29.10 -0.99
CA HIS A 238 -13.31 29.49 -2.09
C HIS A 238 -12.56 29.85 -3.37
N LEU A 239 -11.49 30.62 -3.26
CA LEU A 239 -10.63 30.97 -4.41
C LEU A 239 -9.99 29.73 -5.05
N ALA A 240 -9.49 28.81 -4.23
CA ALA A 240 -8.90 27.56 -4.71
C ALA A 240 -9.94 26.66 -5.39
N LYS A 241 -11.18 26.59 -4.86
CA LYS A 241 -12.29 25.84 -5.51
C LYS A 241 -12.65 26.48 -6.86
N ALA A 242 -12.72 27.81 -6.92
CA ALA A 242 -13.00 28.52 -8.17
C ALA A 242 -11.88 28.28 -9.20
N ALA A 243 -10.61 28.38 -8.80
CA ALA A 243 -9.46 28.10 -9.67
C ALA A 243 -9.47 26.65 -10.17
N HIS A 244 -9.81 25.67 -9.32
CA HIS A 244 -9.98 24.27 -9.72
C HIS A 244 -11.09 24.12 -10.78
N GLY A 245 -12.27 24.73 -10.54
CA GLY A 245 -13.40 24.68 -11.48
C GLY A 245 -13.09 25.35 -12.82
N LEU A 246 -12.56 26.57 -12.80
CA LEU A 246 -12.20 27.33 -14.00
C LEU A 246 -11.10 26.67 -14.82
N SER A 247 -10.19 25.94 -14.17
CA SER A 247 -9.14 25.17 -14.86
C SER A 247 -9.62 23.83 -15.44
N GLY A 248 -10.90 23.47 -15.28
CA GLY A 248 -11.41 22.16 -15.63
C GLY A 248 -10.74 21.02 -14.82
N GLY A 249 -10.45 21.28 -13.55
CA GLY A 249 -9.81 20.31 -12.65
C GLY A 249 -8.28 20.17 -12.78
N ARG A 250 -7.64 20.99 -13.63
CA ARG A 250 -6.18 20.95 -13.86
C ARG A 250 -5.39 21.46 -12.66
N ILE A 251 -5.87 22.51 -11.99
CA ILE A 251 -5.31 22.98 -10.72
C ILE A 251 -5.81 22.03 -9.64
N PRO A 252 -4.91 21.37 -8.87
CA PRO A 252 -5.32 20.49 -7.77
C PRO A 252 -6.19 21.21 -6.74
N ARG A 253 -7.10 20.49 -6.09
CA ARG A 253 -7.85 21.03 -4.95
C ARG A 253 -6.87 21.37 -3.83
N TRP A 254 -7.00 22.57 -3.31
CA TRP A 254 -6.24 22.97 -2.13
C TRP A 254 -7.04 22.67 -0.86
N SER A 255 -6.34 22.27 0.20
CA SER A 255 -6.92 22.10 1.54
C SER A 255 -5.99 22.71 2.58
N THR A 256 -6.54 23.00 3.75
CA THR A 256 -5.81 23.63 4.88
C THR A 256 -4.68 22.77 5.43
N ASP A 257 -4.74 21.47 5.18
CA ASP A 257 -3.77 20.49 5.69
C ASP A 257 -2.56 20.34 4.76
N LEU A 258 -2.62 20.90 3.55
CA LEU A 258 -1.47 20.86 2.66
C LEU A 258 -0.36 21.75 3.21
N PRO A 259 0.87 21.23 3.22
CA PRO A 259 2.05 22.00 3.62
C PRO A 259 2.26 23.24 2.75
N GLY A 260 3.01 24.19 3.26
CA GLY A 260 3.51 25.30 2.48
C GLY A 260 4.53 24.90 1.42
N ALA A 261 5.11 25.87 0.74
CA ALA A 261 6.20 25.65 -0.20
C ALA A 261 7.48 25.23 0.51
N ALA A 262 8.21 24.26 -0.05
CA ALA A 262 9.56 23.96 0.43
C ALA A 262 10.51 25.12 0.10
N PRO A 263 11.44 25.48 1.01
CA PRO A 263 12.57 26.36 0.67
C PRO A 263 13.51 25.68 -0.33
N ASP A 264 14.50 26.43 -0.82
CA ASP A 264 15.59 25.83 -1.57
C ASP A 264 16.43 24.92 -0.65
N LEU A 265 17.01 23.88 -1.22
CA LEU A 265 17.88 22.99 -0.46
C LEU A 265 19.10 23.75 0.04
N PRO A 266 19.49 23.51 1.33
CA PRO A 266 20.71 24.11 1.84
C PRO A 266 21.93 23.66 1.03
N PRO A 267 22.90 24.54 0.80
CA PRO A 267 24.18 24.15 0.21
C PRO A 267 24.88 23.17 1.15
N LEU A 268 25.52 22.17 0.58
CA LEU A 268 26.40 21.30 1.34
C LEU A 268 27.70 22.07 1.62
N GLN A 269 28.09 22.12 2.88
CA GLN A 269 29.41 22.63 3.24
C GLN A 269 30.45 21.57 2.85
N GLU A 270 31.47 21.95 2.12
CA GLU A 270 32.65 21.13 1.93
C GLU A 270 33.29 20.93 3.31
N LEU A 271 33.29 19.69 3.79
CA LEU A 271 34.05 19.36 5.00
C LEU A 271 35.54 19.47 4.67
N PRO A 272 36.33 20.13 5.52
CA PRO A 272 37.78 20.19 5.31
C PRO A 272 38.35 18.78 5.45
N HIS A 273 38.80 18.20 4.37
CA HIS A 273 39.42 16.90 4.18
C HIS A 273 38.64 15.67 4.64
N PRO A 274 38.48 14.64 3.82
CA PRO A 274 37.88 13.39 4.23
C PRO A 274 38.82 12.71 5.24
N ASN A 275 38.49 12.83 6.53
CA ASN A 275 39.02 11.89 7.50
C ASN A 275 38.51 10.52 7.10
N SER A 276 39.38 9.53 7.04
CA SER A 276 39.09 8.15 6.64
C SER A 276 38.03 7.42 7.55
N GLU A 277 37.54 8.08 8.58
CA GLU A 277 36.57 7.57 9.54
C GLU A 277 35.13 8.08 9.30
N LEU A 278 34.93 9.05 8.38
CA LEU A 278 33.60 9.60 8.12
C LEU A 278 32.75 8.65 7.26
N LEU A 279 31.52 8.41 7.65
CA LEU A 279 30.54 7.71 6.82
C LEU A 279 30.15 8.61 5.65
N GLU A 280 30.55 8.25 4.45
CA GLU A 280 30.07 8.94 3.24
C GLU A 280 28.63 8.52 2.93
N VAL A 281 27.79 9.48 2.53
CA VAL A 281 26.39 9.22 2.15
C VAL A 281 25.97 10.09 0.97
N VAL A 282 25.33 9.47 -0.01
CA VAL A 282 24.62 10.19 -1.07
C VAL A 282 23.20 10.44 -0.58
N TYR A 283 22.87 11.68 -0.25
CA TYR A 283 21.52 12.06 0.13
C TYR A 283 20.69 12.43 -1.09
N PHE A 284 19.64 11.66 -1.35
CA PHE A 284 18.65 11.92 -2.37
C PHE A 284 17.34 12.44 -1.74
N PRO A 285 17.20 13.76 -1.51
CA PRO A 285 15.93 14.33 -1.08
C PRO A 285 14.88 14.13 -2.18
N SER A 286 13.77 13.50 -1.80
CA SER A 286 12.68 13.17 -2.73
C SER A 286 12.07 14.42 -3.36
N CYS A 287 11.50 14.29 -4.55
CA CYS A 287 10.83 15.42 -5.23
C CYS A 287 9.68 16.00 -4.39
N ILE A 288 9.02 15.18 -3.57
CA ILE A 288 7.96 15.63 -2.69
C ILE A 288 8.48 16.54 -1.58
N ASN A 289 9.59 16.18 -0.91
CA ASN A 289 10.20 16.98 0.14
C ASN A 289 10.94 18.23 -0.38
N ARG A 290 11.29 18.24 -1.68
CA ARG A 290 11.77 19.44 -2.38
C ARG A 290 10.65 20.38 -2.83
N THR A 291 9.39 19.93 -2.80
CA THR A 291 8.22 20.71 -3.24
C THR A 291 7.37 21.16 -2.06
N PHE A 292 7.08 20.26 -1.13
CA PHE A 292 6.27 20.53 0.05
C PHE A 292 7.16 20.87 1.25
N GLY A 293 6.95 22.06 1.79
CA GLY A 293 7.62 22.55 2.99
C GLY A 293 7.11 21.89 4.27
N PRO A 294 7.40 22.47 5.42
CA PRO A 294 6.93 21.95 6.71
C PRO A 294 5.40 22.01 6.79
N SER A 295 4.86 21.28 7.76
CA SER A 295 3.47 21.38 8.20
C SER A 295 3.11 22.85 8.49
N PRO A 296 1.83 23.21 8.50
CA PRO A 296 1.40 24.59 8.83
C PRO A 296 1.86 25.10 10.21
N ASN A 297 2.46 24.25 11.04
CA ASN A 297 3.04 24.68 12.31
C ASN A 297 4.34 25.46 12.06
N PRO A 298 4.45 26.72 12.53
CA PRO A 298 5.60 27.60 12.28
C PRO A 298 6.92 27.11 12.88
N HIS A 299 6.87 26.15 13.82
CA HIS A 299 8.05 25.55 14.46
C HIS A 299 8.60 24.34 13.72
N ASP A 300 7.89 23.82 12.72
CA ASP A 300 8.33 22.66 11.96
C ASP A 300 9.40 23.06 10.94
N ARG A 301 10.48 22.30 10.92
CA ARG A 301 11.57 22.46 9.94
C ARG A 301 11.30 21.65 8.68
N PRO A 302 11.78 22.09 7.50
CA PRO A 302 11.76 21.28 6.29
C PRO A 302 12.47 19.93 6.48
N VAL A 303 11.91 18.85 5.91
CA VAL A 303 12.50 17.51 6.06
C VAL A 303 13.98 17.46 5.62
N PRO A 304 14.38 18.06 4.48
CA PRO A 304 15.79 18.07 4.09
C PRO A 304 16.72 18.74 5.12
N ASP A 305 16.26 19.82 5.77
CA ASP A 305 17.07 20.51 6.80
C ASP A 305 17.27 19.64 8.03
N VAL A 306 16.22 18.91 8.42
CA VAL A 306 16.26 17.97 9.55
C VAL A 306 17.18 16.79 9.25
N VAL A 307 17.05 16.21 8.05
CA VAL A 307 17.94 15.11 7.60
C VAL A 307 19.40 15.53 7.61
N LEU A 308 19.70 16.71 7.06
CA LEU A 308 21.08 17.22 7.07
C LEU A 308 21.59 17.50 8.48
N SER A 309 20.72 17.99 9.38
CA SER A 309 21.08 18.17 10.81
C SER A 309 21.51 16.85 11.44
N VAL A 310 20.70 15.81 11.28
CA VAL A 310 20.97 14.48 11.85
C VAL A 310 22.23 13.87 11.24
N LEU A 311 22.41 13.94 9.92
CA LEU A 311 23.60 13.41 9.25
C LEU A 311 24.87 14.12 9.70
N ARG A 312 24.83 15.44 9.93
CA ARG A 312 25.97 16.19 10.47
C ARG A 312 26.30 15.81 11.90
N LYS A 313 25.30 15.71 12.77
CA LYS A 313 25.46 15.23 14.17
C LYS A 313 26.08 13.82 14.21
N SER A 314 25.76 12.99 13.23
CA SER A 314 26.30 11.62 13.11
C SER A 314 27.71 11.56 12.51
N GLY A 315 28.33 12.69 12.16
CA GLY A 315 29.64 12.72 11.51
C GLY A 315 29.64 12.17 10.08
N CYS A 316 28.58 12.38 9.32
CA CYS A 316 28.49 11.93 7.92
C CYS A 316 29.06 12.98 6.95
N SER A 317 29.79 12.51 5.94
CA SER A 317 30.14 13.28 4.74
C SER A 317 29.03 13.15 3.71
N ILE A 318 28.40 14.26 3.33
CA ILE A 318 27.15 14.27 2.58
C ILE A 318 27.37 14.81 1.17
N SER A 319 26.87 14.09 0.16
CA SER A 319 26.82 14.56 -1.22
C SER A 319 25.40 14.46 -1.79
N TYR A 320 25.08 15.29 -2.80
CA TYR A 320 23.86 15.17 -3.58
C TYR A 320 24.17 14.53 -4.94
N PRO A 321 23.21 13.77 -5.51
CA PRO A 321 23.33 13.33 -6.90
C PRO A 321 23.37 14.53 -7.86
N PRO A 322 24.13 14.47 -8.98
CA PRO A 322 24.19 15.54 -9.94
C PRO A 322 22.82 15.80 -10.59
N LYS A 323 22.55 17.05 -10.97
CA LYS A 323 21.29 17.48 -11.60
C LYS A 323 20.03 17.17 -10.77
N LEU A 324 20.13 17.18 -9.45
CA LEU A 324 19.11 16.76 -8.49
C LEU A 324 17.69 17.29 -8.80
N ASN A 325 17.56 18.55 -9.24
CA ASN A 325 16.25 19.17 -9.54
C ASN A 325 15.49 18.49 -10.68
N HIS A 326 16.15 17.69 -11.51
CA HIS A 326 15.54 16.93 -12.60
C HIS A 326 15.27 15.46 -12.22
N LEU A 327 15.77 15.00 -11.08
CA LEU A 327 15.68 13.61 -10.68
C LEU A 327 14.38 13.29 -9.95
N CYS A 328 13.83 12.10 -10.24
CA CYS A 328 12.65 11.54 -9.59
C CYS A 328 12.69 10.01 -9.71
N CYS A 329 12.24 9.31 -8.67
CA CYS A 329 12.09 7.84 -8.72
C CYS A 329 11.00 7.36 -9.72
N GLY A 330 10.21 8.26 -10.30
CA GLY A 330 9.15 7.92 -11.26
C GLY A 330 7.85 7.40 -10.67
N MET A 331 7.75 7.22 -9.34
CA MET A 331 6.57 6.67 -8.65
C MET A 331 5.28 7.43 -9.00
N ALA A 332 5.33 8.76 -9.02
CA ALA A 332 4.16 9.60 -9.30
C ALA A 332 3.59 9.38 -10.71
N PHE A 333 4.44 9.11 -11.68
CA PHE A 333 4.03 8.78 -13.05
C PHE A 333 3.45 7.36 -13.13
N ASP A 334 4.16 6.37 -12.58
CA ASP A 334 3.76 4.97 -12.62
C ASP A 334 2.40 4.73 -11.95
N SER A 335 2.17 5.32 -10.77
CA SER A 335 0.90 5.18 -10.03
C SER A 335 -0.31 5.72 -10.79
N LYS A 336 -0.10 6.64 -11.73
CA LYS A 336 -1.13 7.23 -12.62
C LYS A 336 -1.28 6.50 -13.95
N GLY A 337 -0.48 5.46 -14.21
CA GLY A 337 -0.50 4.71 -15.47
C GLY A 337 0.47 5.22 -16.54
N PHE A 338 1.36 6.16 -16.22
CA PHE A 338 2.42 6.62 -17.14
C PHE A 338 3.70 5.82 -16.94
N LYS A 339 3.60 4.50 -17.13
CA LYS A 339 4.66 3.52 -16.82
C LYS A 339 5.99 3.86 -17.52
N GLU A 340 5.95 4.14 -18.81
CA GLU A 340 7.18 4.41 -19.59
C GLU A 340 7.84 5.73 -19.16
N THR A 341 7.05 6.76 -18.88
CA THR A 341 7.58 8.02 -18.31
C THR A 341 8.22 7.78 -16.94
N GLY A 342 7.57 6.95 -16.09
CA GLY A 342 8.10 6.58 -14.78
C GLY A 342 9.41 5.81 -14.87
N LYS A 343 9.53 4.84 -15.79
CA LYS A 343 10.77 4.09 -16.05
C LYS A 343 11.89 4.99 -16.54
N ARG A 344 11.62 5.90 -17.47
CA ARG A 344 12.60 6.85 -17.98
C ARG A 344 13.18 7.73 -16.85
N LYS A 345 12.31 8.25 -15.98
CA LYS A 345 12.76 9.03 -14.81
C LYS A 345 13.59 8.21 -13.83
N LEU A 346 13.25 6.94 -13.64
CA LEU A 346 14.04 6.05 -12.81
C LEU A 346 15.43 5.79 -13.41
N LYS A 347 15.53 5.60 -14.73
CA LYS A 347 16.79 5.43 -15.43
C LYS A 347 17.69 6.67 -15.33
N GLU A 348 17.12 7.87 -15.49
CA GLU A 348 17.86 9.12 -15.27
C GLU A 348 18.40 9.22 -13.82
N LEU A 349 17.64 8.74 -12.85
CA LEU A 349 18.06 8.66 -11.45
C LEU A 349 19.16 7.62 -11.26
N GLU A 350 19.04 6.44 -11.86
CA GLU A 350 20.07 5.40 -11.85
C GLU A 350 21.42 5.93 -12.32
N GLU A 351 21.46 6.56 -13.51
CA GLU A 351 22.67 7.14 -14.07
C GLU A 351 23.30 8.22 -13.17
N ALA A 352 22.48 8.98 -12.47
CA ALA A 352 22.96 9.99 -11.52
C ALA A 352 23.49 9.36 -10.23
N LEU A 353 22.84 8.31 -9.73
CA LEU A 353 23.28 7.58 -8.54
C LEU A 353 24.57 6.79 -8.81
N GLU A 354 24.71 6.13 -9.96
CA GLU A 354 25.94 5.46 -10.36
C GLU A 354 27.16 6.39 -10.22
N LYS A 355 27.03 7.61 -10.71
CA LYS A 355 28.10 8.62 -10.61
C LYS A 355 28.34 9.09 -9.18
N ALA A 356 27.26 9.36 -8.44
CA ALA A 356 27.37 9.90 -7.09
C ALA A 356 27.88 8.88 -6.08
N THR A 357 27.56 7.61 -6.27
CA THR A 357 27.95 6.52 -5.36
C THR A 357 29.28 5.85 -5.74
N ARG A 358 29.91 6.28 -6.79
CA ARG A 358 31.08 5.56 -7.35
C ARG A 358 30.76 4.09 -7.63
N SER A 359 29.65 3.87 -8.36
CA SER A 359 29.12 2.54 -8.70
C SER A 359 28.77 1.67 -7.48
N GLY A 360 28.17 2.29 -6.46
CA GLY A 360 27.62 1.60 -5.30
C GLY A 360 28.51 1.54 -4.05
N GLU A 361 29.74 2.10 -4.08
CA GLU A 361 30.61 2.15 -2.91
C GLU A 361 30.02 3.00 -1.76
N VAL A 362 29.25 4.05 -2.10
CA VAL A 362 28.64 4.95 -1.13
C VAL A 362 27.14 4.68 -1.00
N PRO A 363 26.61 4.46 0.22
CA PRO A 363 25.18 4.22 0.42
C PRO A 363 24.34 5.45 0.07
N VAL A 364 23.14 5.20 -0.45
CA VAL A 364 22.16 6.23 -0.80
C VAL A 364 21.07 6.28 0.28
N LEU A 365 20.86 7.45 0.87
CA LEU A 365 19.69 7.74 1.69
C LEU A 365 18.63 8.46 0.86
N CYS A 366 17.42 7.89 0.80
CA CYS A 366 16.25 8.62 0.33
C CYS A 366 15.31 8.92 1.49
N ASP A 367 14.85 10.16 1.61
CA ASP A 367 14.03 10.65 2.73
C ASP A 367 12.54 10.28 2.68
N THR A 368 12.16 9.35 1.80
CA THR A 368 10.75 8.99 1.57
C THR A 368 10.62 7.51 1.20
N SER A 369 10.07 6.71 2.10
CA SER A 369 9.97 5.25 1.96
C SER A 369 9.28 4.76 0.68
N PRO A 370 8.18 5.33 0.17
CA PRO A 370 7.61 4.92 -1.11
C PRO A 370 8.57 5.05 -2.29
N CYS A 371 9.39 6.13 -2.32
CA CYS A 371 10.42 6.29 -3.34
C CYS A 371 11.51 5.24 -3.19
N THR A 372 11.98 5.02 -1.97
CA THR A 372 13.00 4.01 -1.66
C THR A 372 12.57 2.61 -2.04
N HIS A 373 11.36 2.21 -1.66
CA HIS A 373 10.83 0.89 -2.02
C HIS A 373 10.85 0.68 -3.54
N ARG A 374 10.47 1.69 -4.33
CA ARG A 374 10.53 1.60 -5.79
C ARG A 374 11.98 1.48 -6.28
N MET A 375 12.89 2.30 -5.76
CA MET A 375 14.30 2.24 -6.12
C MET A 375 14.91 0.86 -5.82
N ILE A 376 14.70 0.34 -4.62
CA ILE A 376 15.18 -1.01 -4.23
C ILE A 376 14.61 -2.10 -5.15
N SER A 377 13.35 -1.95 -5.59
CA SER A 377 12.68 -2.96 -6.42
C SER A 377 13.10 -2.95 -7.89
N GLU A 378 13.60 -1.84 -8.41
CA GLU A 378 13.78 -1.64 -9.85
C GLU A 378 15.21 -1.21 -10.25
N LEU A 379 16.04 -0.71 -9.31
CA LEU A 379 17.44 -0.35 -9.57
C LEU A 379 18.37 -1.57 -9.40
N PRO A 380 19.58 -1.52 -10.00
CA PRO A 380 20.58 -2.55 -9.78
C PRO A 380 20.94 -2.73 -8.31
N ALA A 381 21.11 -3.98 -7.87
CA ALA A 381 21.32 -4.32 -6.46
C ALA A 381 22.62 -3.75 -5.85
N HIS A 382 23.60 -3.44 -6.67
CA HIS A 382 24.86 -2.82 -6.19
C HIS A 382 24.69 -1.36 -5.76
N LEU A 383 23.61 -0.69 -6.20
CA LEU A 383 23.25 0.62 -5.67
C LEU A 383 22.54 0.45 -4.34
N HIS A 384 23.27 0.56 -3.25
CA HIS A 384 22.78 0.38 -1.90
C HIS A 384 21.87 1.53 -1.47
N VAL A 385 20.58 1.42 -1.77
CA VAL A 385 19.57 2.45 -1.42
C VAL A 385 18.86 2.08 -0.12
N TYR A 386 18.83 3.02 0.80
CA TYR A 386 18.21 2.83 2.11
C TYR A 386 17.00 3.72 2.32
N ASP A 387 16.00 3.13 2.95
CA ASP A 387 14.83 3.77 3.50
C ASP A 387 15.20 4.61 4.74
N PRO A 388 14.45 5.68 5.08
CA PRO A 388 14.71 6.44 6.30
C PRO A 388 14.87 5.58 7.55
N VAL A 389 13.98 4.60 7.74
CA VAL A 389 14.01 3.70 8.90
C VAL A 389 15.25 2.80 8.87
N GLY A 390 15.49 2.16 7.74
CA GLY A 390 16.65 1.29 7.56
C GLY A 390 17.97 2.05 7.69
N PHE A 391 18.07 3.25 7.13
CA PHE A 391 19.29 4.05 7.23
C PHE A 391 19.57 4.51 8.66
N ILE A 392 18.56 5.02 9.35
CA ILE A 392 18.68 5.42 10.76
C ILE A 392 19.14 4.22 11.60
N TYR A 393 18.48 3.08 11.44
CA TYR A 393 18.77 1.89 12.24
C TYR A 393 20.18 1.35 12.03
N HIS A 394 20.61 1.23 10.78
CA HIS A 394 21.92 0.60 10.47
C HIS A 394 23.11 1.52 10.61
N PHE A 395 22.95 2.82 10.42
CA PHE A 395 24.08 3.73 10.33
C PHE A 395 24.10 4.85 11.36
N LEU A 396 22.96 5.27 11.91
CA LEU A 396 22.90 6.48 12.71
C LEU A 396 22.70 6.24 14.19
N LEU A 397 21.95 5.21 14.61
CA LEU A 397 21.59 4.99 16.00
C LEU A 397 22.79 4.87 16.94
N GLU A 398 23.86 4.21 16.51
CA GLU A 398 25.05 4.01 17.33
C GLU A 398 26.08 5.15 17.18
N ARG A 399 25.82 6.11 16.29
CA ARG A 399 26.67 7.29 16.07
C ARG A 399 26.17 8.55 16.76
N LEU A 400 24.94 8.50 17.28
CA LEU A 400 24.27 9.63 17.93
C LEU A 400 24.21 9.42 19.44
N GLU A 401 24.51 10.48 20.18
CA GLU A 401 24.18 10.56 21.59
C GLU A 401 22.72 10.89 21.76
N LEU A 402 21.90 9.87 22.06
CA LEU A 402 20.46 10.01 22.18
C LEU A 402 20.05 10.24 23.64
N GLN A 403 19.18 11.23 23.83
CA GLN A 403 18.46 11.47 25.07
C GLN A 403 16.97 11.29 24.81
N PRO A 404 16.36 10.21 25.30
CA PRO A 404 14.94 9.97 25.09
C PRO A 404 14.09 11.15 25.54
N LEU A 405 13.15 11.56 24.70
CA LEU A 405 12.18 12.61 25.04
C LEU A 405 11.21 12.09 26.10
N GLU A 406 10.87 12.93 27.07
CA GLU A 406 9.90 12.59 28.13
C GLU A 406 8.45 12.69 27.60
N GLU A 407 8.17 12.03 26.49
CA GLU A 407 6.83 12.02 25.88
C GLU A 407 6.49 10.64 25.29
N THR A 408 5.21 10.38 25.13
CA THR A 408 4.69 9.27 24.34
C THR A 408 4.61 9.69 22.88
N VAL A 409 5.17 8.89 21.97
CA VAL A 409 5.15 9.13 20.54
C VAL A 409 4.39 8.05 19.79
N LEU A 410 3.65 8.45 18.77
CA LEU A 410 2.93 7.53 17.91
C LEU A 410 3.71 7.32 16.60
N LEU A 411 3.90 6.05 16.22
CA LEU A 411 4.62 5.70 15.00
C LEU A 411 3.65 5.13 13.97
N HIS A 412 3.78 5.58 12.72
CA HIS A 412 3.01 5.00 11.62
C HIS A 412 3.92 4.31 10.61
N PRO A 413 3.97 2.96 10.61
CA PRO A 413 4.69 2.21 9.58
C PRO A 413 3.96 2.34 8.26
N VAL A 414 4.49 3.18 7.36
CA VAL A 414 3.90 3.35 6.03
C VAL A 414 3.94 2.04 5.23
N CYS A 415 3.06 1.90 4.24
CA CYS A 415 2.95 0.66 3.44
C CYS A 415 4.29 0.17 2.88
N SER A 416 5.20 1.08 2.53
CA SER A 416 6.54 0.72 2.05
C SER A 416 7.45 0.15 3.14
N VAL A 417 7.38 0.70 4.36
CA VAL A 417 8.11 0.20 5.54
C VAL A 417 7.66 -1.23 5.86
N LYS A 418 6.35 -1.49 5.83
CA LYS A 418 5.79 -2.84 6.00
C LYS A 418 6.29 -3.81 4.94
N LYS A 419 6.28 -3.41 3.69
CA LYS A 419 6.75 -4.25 2.57
C LYS A 419 8.26 -4.51 2.60
N LEU A 420 9.03 -3.62 3.22
CA LEU A 420 10.47 -3.79 3.45
C LEU A 420 10.78 -4.56 4.75
N GLY A 421 9.78 -4.90 5.56
CA GLY A 421 9.96 -5.61 6.83
C GLY A 421 10.66 -4.79 7.92
N LEU A 422 10.51 -3.46 7.89
CA LEU A 422 11.24 -2.53 8.77
C LEU A 422 10.40 -2.04 9.98
N GLU A 423 9.30 -2.70 10.31
CA GLU A 423 8.42 -2.28 11.42
C GLU A 423 9.09 -2.40 12.78
N THR A 424 9.85 -3.47 13.00
CA THR A 424 10.62 -3.68 14.23
C THR A 424 11.68 -2.62 14.41
N GLN A 425 12.41 -2.28 13.34
CA GLN A 425 13.41 -1.22 13.36
C GLN A 425 12.79 0.16 13.62
N LEU A 426 11.62 0.44 13.03
CA LEU A 426 10.88 1.67 13.30
C LEU A 426 10.51 1.79 14.78
N LEU A 427 10.03 0.70 15.39
CA LEU A 427 9.67 0.67 16.80
C LEU A 427 10.92 0.85 17.70
N GLU A 428 12.03 0.23 17.34
CA GLU A 428 13.30 0.38 18.07
C GLU A 428 13.83 1.83 18.03
N ILE A 429 13.79 2.47 16.86
CA ILE A 429 14.12 3.90 16.75
C ILE A 429 13.24 4.72 17.69
N GLY A 430 11.94 4.46 17.71
CA GLY A 430 11.03 5.15 18.61
C GLY A 430 11.37 4.97 20.08
N ARG A 431 11.69 3.73 20.51
CA ARG A 431 12.08 3.41 21.89
C ARG A 431 13.41 4.04 22.32
N ARG A 432 14.33 4.21 21.39
CA ARG A 432 15.61 4.88 21.64
C ARG A 432 15.46 6.41 21.74
N CYS A 433 14.42 6.98 21.12
CA CYS A 433 14.21 8.42 21.03
C CYS A 433 13.15 8.97 21.98
N ALA A 434 12.29 8.15 22.59
CA ALA A 434 11.22 8.59 23.48
C ALA A 434 10.95 7.58 24.58
N ASN A 435 10.42 8.05 25.72
CA ASN A 435 10.08 7.19 26.85
C ASN A 435 9.08 6.10 26.51
N LYS A 436 8.16 6.39 25.58
CA LYS A 436 7.18 5.43 25.11
C LYS A 436 6.92 5.62 23.60
N ALA A 437 7.11 4.57 22.85
CA ALA A 437 6.78 4.54 21.42
C ALA A 437 5.69 3.51 21.14
N VAL A 438 4.65 3.90 20.43
CA VAL A 438 3.46 3.08 20.15
C VAL A 438 3.22 3.02 18.64
N ILE A 439 3.02 1.83 18.13
CA ILE A 439 2.41 1.60 16.81
C ILE A 439 0.97 1.16 17.07
N PRO A 440 -0.06 1.86 16.58
CA PRO A 440 -1.45 1.42 16.78
C PRO A 440 -1.68 0.04 16.16
N ASP A 441 -2.45 -0.78 16.86
CA ASP A 441 -2.91 -2.06 16.32
C ASP A 441 -3.68 -1.80 15.00
N ASP A 442 -3.58 -2.74 14.06
CA ASP A 442 -4.20 -2.67 12.73
C ASP A 442 -3.76 -1.45 11.88
N SER A 443 -2.59 -0.87 12.17
CA SER A 443 -2.05 0.18 11.32
C SER A 443 -1.90 -0.31 9.88
N GLY A 444 -2.74 0.21 8.97
CA GLY A 444 -2.75 -0.10 7.56
C GLY A 444 -2.15 1.01 6.69
N CYS A 445 -2.47 0.99 5.41
CA CYS A 445 -2.20 2.13 4.53
C CYS A 445 -3.02 3.35 4.96
N CYS A 446 -2.40 4.53 5.00
CA CYS A 446 -3.08 5.79 5.32
C CYS A 446 -4.13 6.23 4.27
N GLY A 447 -4.21 5.53 3.14
CA GLY A 447 -5.15 5.85 2.06
C GLY A 447 -4.86 7.15 1.29
N PHE A 448 -3.80 7.89 1.63
CA PHE A 448 -3.48 9.14 0.93
C PHE A 448 -2.90 8.91 -0.47
N ALA A 449 -2.09 7.87 -0.65
CA ALA A 449 -1.62 7.36 -1.94
C ALA A 449 -1.13 8.44 -2.91
N GLY A 450 -0.18 9.27 -2.50
CA GLY A 450 0.33 10.39 -3.27
C GLY A 450 -0.66 11.55 -3.34
N ASP A 451 -1.17 11.89 -4.52
CA ASP A 451 -2.16 12.97 -4.71
C ASP A 451 -3.62 12.50 -4.62
N ARG A 452 -3.86 11.18 -4.46
CA ARG A 452 -5.23 10.65 -4.36
C ARG A 452 -5.98 11.16 -3.15
N GLY A 453 -5.33 11.28 -2.00
CA GLY A 453 -5.93 11.87 -0.80
C GLY A 453 -6.29 13.36 -0.95
N ILE A 454 -5.84 14.03 -2.01
CA ILE A 454 -6.29 15.37 -2.41
C ILE A 454 -7.50 15.26 -3.33
N THR A 455 -7.48 14.33 -4.29
CA THR A 455 -8.54 14.15 -5.29
C THR A 455 -9.74 13.38 -4.72
N PHE A 456 -9.47 12.36 -3.92
CA PHE A 456 -10.44 11.46 -3.28
C PHE A 456 -10.21 11.42 -1.76
N PRO A 457 -10.50 12.51 -1.04
CA PRO A 457 -10.24 12.61 0.41
C PRO A 457 -11.01 11.56 1.23
N GLU A 458 -12.11 11.05 0.71
CA GLU A 458 -12.90 9.97 1.32
C GLU A 458 -12.10 8.66 1.44
N LEU A 459 -11.13 8.40 0.56
CA LEU A 459 -10.25 7.23 0.67
C LEU A 459 -9.36 7.32 1.91
N ASN A 460 -8.79 8.49 2.18
CA ASN A 460 -7.98 8.75 3.36
C ASN A 460 -8.84 8.70 4.64
N ALA A 461 -10.06 9.27 4.59
CA ALA A 461 -10.99 9.23 5.72
C ALA A 461 -11.43 7.80 6.05
N SER A 462 -11.72 6.96 5.05
CA SER A 462 -12.04 5.55 5.23
C SER A 462 -10.88 4.76 5.84
N ALA A 463 -9.68 4.95 5.30
CA ALA A 463 -8.48 4.24 5.75
C ALA A 463 -8.10 4.54 7.21
N LEU A 464 -8.36 5.77 7.67
CA LEU A 464 -7.98 6.26 9.00
C LEU A 464 -9.15 6.41 9.96
N LYS A 465 -10.30 5.78 9.61
CA LYS A 465 -11.45 5.71 10.51
C LYS A 465 -11.03 5.07 11.84
N GLY A 466 -11.33 5.74 12.95
CA GLY A 466 -10.97 5.27 14.29
C GLY A 466 -9.51 5.51 14.70
N LEU A 467 -8.69 6.22 13.89
CA LEU A 467 -7.31 6.51 14.29
C LEU A 467 -7.24 7.40 15.51
N ARG A 468 -8.14 8.38 15.62
CA ARG A 468 -8.14 9.34 16.74
C ARG A 468 -8.35 8.68 18.09
N GLU A 469 -9.18 7.65 18.14
CA GLU A 469 -9.48 6.86 19.34
C GLU A 469 -8.30 5.97 19.77
N LYS A 470 -7.37 5.70 18.86
CA LYS A 470 -6.15 4.92 19.11
C LYS A 470 -4.96 5.78 19.55
N VAL A 471 -5.10 7.10 19.53
CA VAL A 471 -4.04 8.03 20.01
C VAL A 471 -4.05 8.02 21.53
N PRO A 472 -2.93 7.69 22.21
CA PRO A 472 -2.83 7.79 23.67
C PRO A 472 -3.08 9.23 24.15
N GLU A 473 -3.72 9.38 25.31
CA GLU A 473 -4.11 10.70 25.86
C GLU A 473 -2.92 11.63 26.10
N ASP A 474 -1.77 11.05 26.45
CA ASP A 474 -0.51 11.72 26.68
C ASP A 474 0.32 11.97 25.40
N CYS A 475 -0.14 11.47 24.24
CA CYS A 475 0.55 11.62 22.97
C CYS A 475 0.16 12.93 22.27
N ARG A 476 1.15 13.70 21.82
CA ARG A 476 0.95 14.96 21.07
C ARG A 476 1.56 14.94 19.68
N LYS A 477 2.48 14.01 19.42
CA LYS A 477 3.19 13.91 18.15
C LYS A 477 3.23 12.50 17.61
N GLY A 478 3.12 12.40 16.31
CA GLY A 478 3.32 11.17 15.57
C GLY A 478 4.44 11.28 14.55
N TYR A 479 5.00 10.14 14.14
CA TYR A 479 6.11 10.13 13.20
C TYR A 479 5.92 9.08 12.12
N SER A 480 6.34 9.42 10.91
CA SER A 480 6.31 8.52 9.75
C SER A 480 7.49 8.78 8.82
N SER A 481 7.61 7.99 7.77
CA SER A 481 8.67 8.11 6.76
C SER A 481 8.15 8.53 5.38
N SER A 482 7.00 9.22 5.35
CA SER A 482 6.39 9.69 4.10
C SER A 482 5.56 10.94 4.29
N ARG A 483 5.96 12.02 3.63
CA ARG A 483 5.31 13.33 3.71
C ARG A 483 3.81 13.29 3.41
N MET A 484 3.40 12.54 2.39
CA MET A 484 1.98 12.47 2.04
C MET A 484 1.17 11.67 3.06
N CYS A 485 1.77 10.67 3.72
CA CYS A 485 1.13 10.00 4.85
C CYS A 485 0.98 10.94 6.04
N GLU A 486 1.99 11.75 6.36
CA GLU A 486 1.92 12.76 7.43
C GLU A 486 0.72 13.71 7.23
N VAL A 487 0.53 14.23 6.00
CA VAL A 487 -0.62 15.07 5.66
C VAL A 487 -1.95 14.35 5.92
N GLY A 488 -2.06 13.09 5.48
CA GLY A 488 -3.27 12.30 5.69
C GLY A 488 -3.53 11.97 7.16
N LEU A 489 -2.49 11.63 7.90
CA LEU A 489 -2.57 11.30 9.32
C LEU A 489 -2.95 12.52 10.16
N ASN A 490 -2.42 13.70 9.85
CA ASN A 490 -2.76 14.95 10.52
C ASN A 490 -4.27 15.27 10.45
N ARG A 491 -4.93 14.93 9.35
CA ARG A 491 -6.39 15.15 9.17
C ARG A 491 -7.26 14.37 10.14
N HIS A 492 -6.79 13.17 10.53
CA HIS A 492 -7.67 12.19 11.19
C HIS A 492 -7.21 11.77 12.59
N SER A 493 -5.97 12.06 12.98
CA SER A 493 -5.43 11.66 14.28
C SER A 493 -5.73 12.63 15.43
N GLY A 494 -5.86 13.92 15.13
CA GLY A 494 -5.93 14.98 16.14
C GLY A 494 -4.57 15.38 16.74
N ILE A 495 -3.47 14.77 16.28
CA ILE A 495 -2.08 15.13 16.64
C ILE A 495 -1.28 15.50 15.39
N THR A 496 -0.10 16.08 15.59
CA THR A 496 0.80 16.44 14.46
C THR A 496 1.75 15.31 14.13
N TYR A 497 1.73 14.83 12.89
CA TYR A 497 2.71 13.89 12.36
C TYR A 497 3.84 14.59 11.64
N GLN A 498 5.06 14.14 11.87
CA GLN A 498 6.30 14.64 11.29
C GLN A 498 7.14 13.49 10.73
N SER A 499 8.25 13.83 10.05
CA SER A 499 9.23 12.82 9.61
C SER A 499 9.88 12.13 10.81
N ILE A 500 10.18 10.84 10.67
CA ILE A 500 10.94 10.08 11.66
C ILE A 500 12.30 10.72 11.98
N PHE A 501 12.91 11.43 11.01
CA PHE A 501 14.11 12.21 11.22
C PHE A 501 13.91 13.35 12.23
N SER A 502 12.68 13.92 12.32
CA SER A 502 12.39 14.96 13.30
C SER A 502 12.40 14.42 14.73
N LEU A 503 11.97 13.16 14.94
CA LEU A 503 12.09 12.50 16.23
C LEU A 503 13.56 12.30 16.60
N LEU A 504 14.35 11.79 15.67
CA LEU A 504 15.77 11.53 15.87
C LEU A 504 16.57 12.82 16.13
N ASP A 505 16.28 13.91 15.37
CA ASP A 505 16.93 15.20 15.56
C ASP A 505 16.62 15.83 16.92
N ALA A 506 15.37 15.67 17.40
CA ALA A 506 14.95 16.16 18.70
C ALA A 506 15.58 15.37 19.87
N ALA A 507 15.80 14.07 19.69
CA ALA A 507 16.41 13.20 20.69
C ALA A 507 17.95 13.19 20.67
N SER A 508 18.58 13.72 19.63
CA SER A 508 20.04 13.74 19.46
C SER A 508 20.66 15.10 19.87
N ARG A 509 21.80 15.04 20.52
CA ARG A 509 22.62 16.21 20.86
C ARG A 509 23.58 16.61 19.76
#